data_56c787d9fc487b6f29fac94e65f37016
#
_entry.id   56c787d9fc487b6f29fac94e65f37016
#
_cell.length_a   1.000
_cell.length_b   1.000
_cell.length_c   1.000
_cell.angle_alpha   90.00
_cell.angle_beta   90.00
_cell.angle_gamma   90.00
#
_symmetry.space_group_name_H-M   'P 1'
#
loop_
_entity.id
_entity.type
_entity.pdbx_description
1 polymer ?
#
loop_
_entity_poly.entity_id
_entity_poly.type
_entity_poly.pdbx_seq_one_letter_code
_entity_poly.pdbx_strand_id
1 'polypeptide(L)'
;MVFLLLSQNKKNINGSGAFIFVEHIAGSHVSGKRNPNYHHEGKPYLDGYKAISAPKMSVRLQAIRGDRAAIEFRGFPPKARDDLVNALGDKITVQESDWNCVLMFTTNTRNKPFDDKRVRHALTLAVDRYEASKYLSNIAIVKTPGGIVYPSHPLAATSDELEQLTGFSRDIEASRAKARALLKEAGAEGLEFSFNNRGVDQPYKVV
;
A
#
# COMPACT_ATOMS: atom_id res chain seq x y z
N MET A 1 23.51 11.49 7.44
CA MET A 1 22.80 10.35 6.77
C MET A 1 23.78 9.19 6.72
N VAL A 2 23.66 8.24 7.64
CA VAL A 2 24.57 7.09 7.72
C VAL A 2 23.89 5.94 6.97
N PHE A 3 24.36 5.65 5.77
CA PHE A 3 24.06 4.39 5.09
C PHE A 3 24.82 3.27 5.81
N LEU A 4 24.15 2.65 6.77
CA LEU A 4 24.66 1.43 7.38
C LEU A 4 24.57 0.30 6.35
N LEU A 5 25.71 -0.28 6.03
CA LEU A 5 25.86 -1.41 5.13
C LEU A 5 24.94 -2.57 5.58
N LEU A 6 23.87 -2.80 4.83
CA LEU A 6 22.80 -3.75 5.14
C LEU A 6 23.27 -5.20 5.39
N SER A 7 24.47 -5.57 4.96
CA SER A 7 24.99 -6.93 5.11
C SER A 7 25.56 -7.24 6.50
N GLN A 8 26.09 -6.25 7.22
CA GLN A 8 26.67 -6.44 8.55
C GLN A 8 25.65 -6.29 9.68
N ASN A 9 24.49 -5.63 9.44
CA ASN A 9 23.52 -5.29 10.48
C ASN A 9 22.43 -6.34 10.72
N LYS A 10 22.44 -7.46 10.02
CA LYS A 10 21.42 -8.51 10.23
C LYS A 10 21.47 -9.15 11.63
N LYS A 11 22.62 -9.05 12.33
CA LYS A 11 22.81 -9.64 13.65
C LYS A 11 23.13 -8.61 14.75
N ASN A 12 23.59 -7.42 14.38
CA ASN A 12 23.98 -6.36 15.32
C ASN A 12 23.27 -5.05 14.96
N ILE A 13 21.92 -5.05 15.12
CA ILE A 13 21.12 -3.85 14.92
C ILE A 13 21.28 -2.98 16.16
N ASN A 14 21.87 -1.78 16.00
CA ASN A 14 21.96 -0.77 17.03
C ASN A 14 21.10 0.43 16.66
N GLY A 15 20.25 0.88 17.57
CA GLY A 15 19.36 1.99 17.35
C GLY A 15 18.81 2.56 18.65
N SER A 16 18.27 3.78 18.59
CA SER A 16 17.67 4.48 19.73
C SER A 16 16.16 4.21 19.91
N GLY A 17 15.64 3.18 19.25
CA GLY A 17 14.22 2.84 19.26
C GLY A 17 13.73 2.27 20.59
N ALA A 18 12.39 2.18 20.72
CA ALA A 18 11.71 1.67 21.91
C ALA A 18 12.00 0.18 22.21
N PHE A 19 12.43 -0.58 21.20
CA PHE A 19 12.74 -1.99 21.35
C PHE A 19 14.15 -2.30 20.79
N ILE A 20 14.84 -3.19 21.51
CA ILE A 20 16.12 -3.75 21.10
C ILE A 20 15.86 -5.02 20.31
N PHE A 21 16.50 -5.16 19.16
CA PHE A 21 16.44 -6.35 18.32
C PHE A 21 16.91 -7.59 19.10
N VAL A 22 16.20 -8.69 18.95
CA VAL A 22 16.55 -9.99 19.54
C VAL A 22 16.94 -10.96 18.44
N GLU A 23 16.01 -11.25 17.50
CA GLU A 23 16.27 -12.19 16.42
C GLU A 23 15.44 -11.91 15.17
N HIS A 24 15.92 -12.40 14.04
CA HIS A 24 15.19 -12.49 12.79
C HIS A 24 15.38 -13.90 12.20
N ILE A 25 14.28 -14.63 12.11
CA ILE A 25 14.23 -15.91 11.41
C ILE A 25 13.47 -15.71 10.11
N ALA A 26 14.21 -15.80 8.98
CA ALA A 26 13.66 -15.55 7.67
C ALA A 26 12.45 -16.44 7.37
N GLY A 27 11.36 -15.84 6.87
CA GLY A 27 10.09 -16.51 6.60
C GLY A 27 9.27 -16.89 7.85
N SER A 28 9.78 -16.65 9.05
CA SER A 28 9.11 -16.95 10.33
C SER A 28 8.74 -15.68 11.09
N HIS A 29 9.71 -14.97 11.65
CA HIS A 29 9.40 -13.79 12.48
C HIS A 29 10.62 -12.88 12.72
N VAL A 30 10.31 -11.70 13.23
CA VAL A 30 11.27 -10.77 13.86
C VAL A 30 10.80 -10.52 15.29
N SER A 31 11.73 -10.49 16.25
CA SER A 31 11.40 -10.18 17.64
C SER A 31 12.29 -9.09 18.23
N GLY A 32 11.74 -8.38 19.20
CA GLY A 32 12.41 -7.35 19.97
C GLY A 32 11.96 -7.34 21.42
N LYS A 33 12.87 -6.92 22.30
CA LYS A 33 12.58 -6.71 23.73
C LYS A 33 12.62 -5.23 24.07
N ARG A 34 11.96 -4.82 25.15
CA ARG A 34 11.95 -3.47 25.69
C ARG A 34 13.38 -2.90 25.76
N ASN A 35 13.55 -1.66 25.34
CA ASN A 35 14.76 -0.89 25.54
C ASN A 35 14.68 -0.15 26.88
N PRO A 36 15.44 -0.52 27.90
CA PRO A 36 15.39 0.14 29.20
C PRO A 36 15.93 1.59 29.13
N ASN A 37 16.72 1.90 28.10
CA ASN A 37 17.31 3.23 27.90
C ASN A 37 16.56 4.04 26.83
N TYR A 38 15.27 3.74 26.61
CA TYR A 38 14.49 4.49 25.64
C TYR A 38 14.28 5.92 26.12
N HIS A 39 14.48 6.90 25.25
CA HIS A 39 14.51 8.34 25.59
C HIS A 39 13.14 8.93 26.01
N HIS A 40 12.02 8.22 25.81
CA HIS A 40 10.73 8.62 26.32
C HIS A 40 10.45 7.90 27.64
N GLU A 41 10.33 8.68 28.72
CA GLU A 41 10.04 8.18 30.05
C GLU A 41 8.73 7.37 30.09
N GLY A 42 8.72 6.27 30.82
CA GLY A 42 7.57 5.36 30.95
C GLY A 42 7.23 4.54 29.71
N LYS A 43 8.02 4.61 28.64
CA LYS A 43 7.80 3.85 27.39
C LYS A 43 9.00 2.95 27.07
N PRO A 44 8.78 1.90 26.25
CA PRO A 44 7.49 1.38 25.77
C PRO A 44 6.69 0.69 26.86
N TYR A 45 5.38 0.58 26.67
CA TYR A 45 4.50 -0.09 27.63
C TYR A 45 4.62 -1.63 27.58
N LEU A 46 5.00 -2.18 26.43
CA LEU A 46 5.18 -3.61 26.24
C LEU A 46 6.60 -4.06 26.57
N ASP A 47 6.75 -5.27 27.07
CA ASP A 47 8.07 -5.86 27.35
C ASP A 47 8.81 -6.29 26.09
N GLY A 48 8.09 -6.55 25.03
CA GLY A 48 8.63 -6.91 23.74
C GLY A 48 7.57 -7.13 22.67
N TYR A 49 8.00 -7.57 21.50
CA TYR A 49 7.13 -7.95 20.40
C TYR A 49 7.68 -9.15 19.62
N LYS A 50 6.79 -9.86 18.97
CA LYS A 50 7.10 -10.87 17.97
C LYS A 50 6.25 -10.61 16.72
N ALA A 51 6.89 -10.13 15.64
CA ALA A 51 6.24 -9.88 14.36
C ALA A 51 6.33 -11.14 13.49
N ILE A 52 5.21 -11.84 13.32
CA ILE A 52 5.13 -13.12 12.59
C ILE A 52 5.02 -12.83 11.09
N SER A 53 5.82 -13.51 10.28
CA SER A 53 5.74 -13.45 8.82
C SER A 53 4.61 -14.33 8.32
N ALA A 54 3.52 -13.73 7.85
CA ALA A 54 2.35 -14.42 7.32
C ALA A 54 1.90 -13.79 5.99
N PRO A 55 2.50 -14.16 4.85
CA PRO A 55 2.21 -13.56 3.56
C PRO A 55 0.79 -13.81 3.06
N LYS A 56 0.19 -14.96 3.40
CA LYS A 56 -1.18 -15.29 3.01
C LYS A 56 -2.19 -14.65 3.96
N MET A 57 -3.20 -13.99 3.40
CA MET A 57 -4.28 -13.35 4.16
C MET A 57 -5.02 -14.35 5.06
N SER A 58 -5.32 -15.54 4.56
CA SER A 58 -5.98 -16.60 5.34
C SER A 58 -5.21 -16.99 6.61
N VAL A 59 -3.88 -17.02 6.54
CA VAL A 59 -3.03 -17.31 7.71
C VAL A 59 -3.12 -16.20 8.75
N ARG A 60 -3.13 -14.93 8.30
CA ARG A 60 -3.29 -13.79 9.20
C ARG A 60 -4.65 -13.77 9.88
N LEU A 61 -5.72 -14.05 9.11
CA LEU A 61 -7.08 -14.19 9.67
C LEU A 61 -7.15 -15.28 10.75
N GLN A 62 -6.57 -16.45 10.51
CA GLN A 62 -6.54 -17.52 11.48
C GLN A 62 -5.67 -17.20 12.70
N ALA A 63 -4.61 -16.44 12.53
CA ALA A 63 -3.77 -16.00 13.65
C ALA A 63 -4.54 -15.09 14.62
N ILE A 64 -5.35 -14.15 14.11
CA ILE A 64 -6.21 -13.31 14.93
C ILE A 64 -7.35 -14.13 15.55
N ARG A 65 -8.06 -14.96 14.78
CA ARG A 65 -9.15 -15.79 15.29
C ARG A 65 -8.73 -16.75 16.40
N GLY A 66 -7.54 -17.31 16.28
CA GLY A 66 -6.99 -18.28 17.24
C GLY A 66 -6.15 -17.65 18.35
N ASP A 67 -6.22 -16.34 18.55
CA ASP A 67 -5.47 -15.60 19.57
C ASP A 67 -3.94 -15.84 19.53
N ARG A 68 -3.42 -16.13 18.34
CA ARG A 68 -1.97 -16.30 18.09
C ARG A 68 -1.27 -15.00 17.75
N ALA A 69 -2.04 -13.97 17.40
CA ALA A 69 -1.57 -12.63 17.16
C ALA A 69 -2.58 -11.62 17.70
N ALA A 70 -2.11 -10.65 18.47
CA ALA A 70 -2.94 -9.59 19.04
C ALA A 70 -3.25 -8.48 18.04
N ILE A 71 -2.42 -8.27 17.03
CA ILE A 71 -2.55 -7.16 16.07
C ILE A 71 -2.22 -7.64 14.66
N GLU A 72 -3.01 -7.19 13.71
CA GLU A 72 -2.68 -7.21 12.28
C GLU A 72 -2.61 -5.77 11.78
N PHE A 73 -1.45 -5.32 11.33
CA PHE A 73 -1.20 -3.90 11.03
C PHE A 73 -1.24 -3.56 9.54
N ARG A 74 -1.26 -4.54 8.65
CA ARG A 74 -1.32 -4.31 7.19
C ARG A 74 -2.72 -4.02 6.69
N GLY A 75 -3.73 -4.37 7.48
CA GLY A 75 -5.13 -4.23 7.15
C GLY A 75 -5.71 -5.41 6.38
N PHE A 76 -7.01 -5.57 6.55
CA PHE A 76 -7.84 -6.52 5.84
C PHE A 76 -8.81 -5.78 4.91
N PRO A 77 -9.18 -6.38 3.76
CA PRO A 77 -10.28 -5.86 2.97
C PRO A 77 -11.60 -5.96 3.75
N PRO A 78 -12.63 -5.17 3.39
CA PRO A 78 -13.87 -5.05 4.16
C PRO A 78 -14.50 -6.40 4.52
N LYS A 79 -14.62 -7.31 3.55
CA LYS A 79 -15.19 -8.64 3.82
C LYS A 79 -14.44 -9.42 4.89
N ALA A 80 -13.11 -9.43 4.83
CA ALA A 80 -12.30 -10.17 5.81
C ALA A 80 -12.35 -9.53 7.20
N ARG A 81 -12.42 -8.19 7.27
CA ARG A 81 -12.68 -7.44 8.50
C ARG A 81 -14.04 -7.84 9.10
N ASP A 82 -15.09 -7.81 8.30
CA ASP A 82 -16.46 -8.10 8.74
C ASP A 82 -16.60 -9.56 9.22
N ASP A 83 -15.97 -10.51 8.51
CA ASP A 83 -15.89 -11.91 8.93
C ASP A 83 -15.21 -12.08 10.30
N LEU A 84 -14.18 -11.27 10.61
CA LEU A 84 -13.53 -11.27 11.94
C LEU A 84 -14.43 -10.68 13.01
N VAL A 85 -15.06 -9.53 12.74
CA VAL A 85 -15.98 -8.87 13.67
C VAL A 85 -17.16 -9.78 13.99
N ASN A 86 -17.75 -10.42 12.98
CA ASN A 86 -18.85 -11.37 13.17
C ASN A 86 -18.43 -12.61 13.99
N ALA A 87 -17.18 -13.06 13.85
CA ALA A 87 -16.69 -14.26 14.55
C ALA A 87 -16.25 -13.97 15.99
N LEU A 88 -15.73 -12.78 16.28
CA LEU A 88 -15.08 -12.45 17.55
C LEU A 88 -15.88 -11.46 18.41
N GLY A 89 -16.81 -10.70 17.82
CA GLY A 89 -17.63 -9.72 18.55
C GLY A 89 -16.77 -8.74 19.36
N ASP A 90 -17.07 -8.61 20.62
CA ASP A 90 -16.40 -7.68 21.55
C ASP A 90 -14.94 -8.03 21.86
N LYS A 91 -14.46 -9.21 21.41
CA LYS A 91 -13.06 -9.62 21.61
C LYS A 91 -12.10 -8.97 20.64
N ILE A 92 -12.58 -8.22 19.64
CA ILE A 92 -11.76 -7.57 18.66
C ILE A 92 -12.13 -6.09 18.55
N THR A 93 -11.11 -5.23 18.40
CA THR A 93 -11.28 -3.81 18.08
C THR A 93 -10.77 -3.55 16.67
N VAL A 94 -11.60 -2.91 15.86
CA VAL A 94 -11.20 -2.45 14.52
C VAL A 94 -10.84 -0.97 14.59
N GLN A 95 -9.61 -0.65 14.22
CA GLN A 95 -9.17 0.72 14.03
C GLN A 95 -9.09 0.98 12.52
N GLU A 96 -9.89 1.90 12.03
CA GLU A 96 -9.82 2.36 10.65
C GLU A 96 -9.19 3.74 10.59
N SER A 97 -8.37 3.95 9.58
CA SER A 97 -7.77 5.24 9.30
C SER A 97 -8.18 5.71 7.90
N ASP A 98 -8.26 7.02 7.74
CA ASP A 98 -8.48 7.65 6.43
C ASP A 98 -7.23 7.61 5.55
N TRP A 99 -6.12 7.11 6.09
CA TRP A 99 -4.89 6.98 5.34
C TRP A 99 -5.01 5.95 4.23
N ASN A 100 -4.65 6.37 3.03
CA ASN A 100 -4.74 5.56 1.82
C ASN A 100 -3.35 5.15 1.34
N CYS A 101 -3.22 3.90 0.93
CA CYS A 101 -2.06 3.47 0.16
C CYS A 101 -2.21 3.93 -1.29
N VAL A 102 -1.13 4.41 -1.87
CA VAL A 102 -1.08 4.71 -3.30
C VAL A 102 -0.78 3.43 -4.07
N LEU A 103 -1.65 3.07 -5.00
CA LEU A 103 -1.35 2.11 -6.06
C LEU A 103 -0.80 2.87 -7.24
N MET A 104 0.45 2.61 -7.59
CA MET A 104 1.14 3.27 -8.68
C MET A 104 1.54 2.27 -9.76
N PHE A 105 1.29 2.64 -11.00
CA PHE A 105 1.91 2.05 -12.15
C PHE A 105 3.14 2.87 -12.52
N THR A 106 4.31 2.25 -12.43
CA THR A 106 5.58 2.92 -12.70
C THR A 106 6.18 2.40 -14.00
N THR A 107 6.40 3.30 -14.95
CA THR A 107 7.01 3.01 -16.22
C THR A 107 8.52 3.21 -16.19
N ASN A 108 9.29 2.36 -16.87
CA ASN A 108 10.71 2.59 -17.07
C ASN A 108 10.91 3.58 -18.22
N THR A 109 11.15 4.83 -17.87
CA THR A 109 11.32 5.94 -18.84
C THR A 109 12.61 5.86 -19.68
N ARG A 110 13.48 4.90 -19.44
CA ARG A 110 14.66 4.64 -20.26
C ARG A 110 14.38 3.71 -21.44
N ASN A 111 13.24 3.02 -21.41
CA ASN A 111 12.87 2.04 -22.41
C ASN A 111 11.70 2.54 -23.26
N LYS A 112 11.78 2.26 -24.56
CA LYS A 112 10.63 2.48 -25.46
C LYS A 112 9.49 1.53 -25.09
N PRO A 113 8.25 1.96 -25.26
CA PRO A 113 7.82 3.29 -25.71
C PRO A 113 7.63 4.29 -24.55
N PHE A 114 8.05 3.96 -23.34
CA PHE A 114 7.81 4.76 -22.12
C PHE A 114 8.79 5.94 -21.96
N ASP A 115 9.80 6.08 -22.80
CA ASP A 115 10.63 7.28 -22.96
C ASP A 115 9.82 8.47 -23.51
N ASP A 116 8.77 8.21 -24.31
CA ASP A 116 7.86 9.24 -24.79
C ASP A 116 6.83 9.63 -23.72
N LYS A 117 6.80 10.92 -23.36
CA LYS A 117 5.85 11.45 -22.39
C LYS A 117 4.39 11.33 -22.84
N ARG A 118 4.11 11.34 -24.16
CA ARG A 118 2.76 11.22 -24.71
C ARG A 118 2.17 9.85 -24.39
N VAL A 119 2.99 8.80 -24.50
CA VAL A 119 2.59 7.42 -24.12
C VAL A 119 2.25 7.35 -22.61
N ARG A 120 3.09 7.92 -21.75
CA ARG A 120 2.82 7.94 -20.31
C ARG A 120 1.57 8.72 -19.95
N HIS A 121 1.33 9.88 -20.62
CA HIS A 121 0.10 10.64 -20.46
C HIS A 121 -1.13 9.86 -20.94
N ALA A 122 -1.02 9.15 -22.06
CA ALA A 122 -2.11 8.31 -22.56
C ALA A 122 -2.49 7.23 -21.55
N LEU A 123 -1.52 6.54 -20.96
CA LEU A 123 -1.79 5.54 -19.91
C LEU A 123 -2.49 6.15 -18.69
N THR A 124 -2.06 7.34 -18.25
CA THR A 124 -2.69 8.05 -17.14
C THR A 124 -4.14 8.44 -17.43
N LEU A 125 -4.44 8.87 -18.66
CA LEU A 125 -5.79 9.26 -19.10
C LEU A 125 -6.72 8.06 -19.32
N ALA A 126 -6.19 6.87 -19.58
CA ALA A 126 -6.98 5.68 -19.85
C ALA A 126 -7.63 5.08 -18.59
N VAL A 127 -7.08 5.35 -17.40
CA VAL A 127 -7.52 4.76 -16.13
C VAL A 127 -8.65 5.57 -15.50
N ASP A 128 -9.81 4.95 -15.33
CA ASP A 128 -10.90 5.47 -14.53
C ASP A 128 -10.63 5.24 -13.04
N ARG A 129 -10.07 6.24 -12.38
CA ARG A 129 -9.71 6.16 -10.95
C ARG A 129 -10.93 6.12 -10.04
N TYR A 130 -12.02 6.78 -10.43
CA TYR A 130 -13.22 6.86 -9.61
C TYR A 130 -13.98 5.53 -9.61
N GLU A 131 -14.19 4.95 -10.79
CA GLU A 131 -14.86 3.66 -10.89
C GLU A 131 -13.99 2.54 -10.33
N ALA A 132 -12.68 2.54 -10.64
CA ALA A 132 -11.73 1.61 -10.05
C ALA A 132 -11.71 1.67 -8.52
N SER A 133 -11.77 2.88 -7.94
CA SER A 133 -11.81 3.05 -6.48
C SER A 133 -13.07 2.47 -5.85
N LYS A 134 -14.24 2.65 -6.45
CA LYS A 134 -15.50 2.04 -5.97
C LYS A 134 -15.38 0.52 -5.91
N TYR A 135 -14.85 -0.10 -6.97
CA TYR A 135 -14.65 -1.54 -7.01
C TYR A 135 -13.59 -2.00 -6.01
N LEU A 136 -12.42 -1.36 -6.04
CA LEU A 136 -11.29 -1.74 -5.20
C LEU A 136 -11.54 -1.53 -3.71
N SER A 137 -12.38 -0.56 -3.32
CA SER A 137 -12.75 -0.35 -1.92
C SER A 137 -13.44 -1.54 -1.27
N ASN A 138 -14.05 -2.42 -2.05
CA ASN A 138 -14.73 -3.62 -1.55
C ASN A 138 -13.80 -4.83 -1.41
N ILE A 139 -12.75 -4.91 -2.22
CA ILE A 139 -11.87 -6.10 -2.32
C ILE A 139 -10.42 -5.82 -1.94
N ALA A 140 -10.07 -4.57 -1.75
CA ALA A 140 -8.73 -4.12 -1.40
C ALA A 140 -8.78 -2.98 -0.37
N ILE A 141 -7.62 -2.47 0.02
CA ILE A 141 -7.49 -1.36 0.97
C ILE A 141 -7.48 0.02 0.30
N VAL A 142 -7.68 0.08 -1.01
CA VAL A 142 -7.74 1.34 -1.79
C VAL A 142 -9.16 1.86 -1.76
N LYS A 143 -9.39 3.03 -1.15
CA LYS A 143 -10.73 3.57 -0.93
C LYS A 143 -11.07 4.77 -1.82
N THR A 144 -10.17 5.73 -1.94
CA THR A 144 -10.50 7.05 -2.50
C THR A 144 -9.43 7.50 -3.48
N PRO A 145 -9.80 7.99 -4.68
CA PRO A 145 -8.87 8.69 -5.55
C PRO A 145 -8.27 9.89 -4.83
N GLY A 146 -6.98 10.08 -4.96
CA GLY A 146 -6.28 11.18 -4.33
C GLY A 146 -4.98 11.53 -5.05
N GLY A 147 -4.39 12.66 -4.67
CA GLY A 147 -3.07 13.06 -5.10
C GLY A 147 -1.95 12.36 -4.31
N ILE A 148 -0.81 13.04 -4.18
CA ILE A 148 0.34 12.56 -3.39
C ILE A 148 0.00 12.54 -1.90
N VAL A 149 -0.75 13.53 -1.44
CA VAL A 149 -1.20 13.65 -0.04
C VAL A 149 -2.53 12.92 0.11
N TYR A 150 -2.69 12.17 1.19
CA TYR A 150 -3.93 11.40 1.43
C TYR A 150 -5.16 12.33 1.59
N PRO A 151 -6.34 11.91 1.13
CA PRO A 151 -7.50 12.79 0.93
C PRO A 151 -8.01 13.56 2.15
N SER A 152 -7.82 13.05 3.36
CA SER A 152 -8.27 13.73 4.59
C SER A 152 -7.23 14.69 5.21
N HIS A 153 -6.08 14.83 4.59
CA HIS A 153 -5.05 15.74 5.09
C HIS A 153 -5.37 17.21 4.74
N PRO A 154 -5.09 18.18 5.62
CA PRO A 154 -5.35 19.60 5.35
C PRO A 154 -4.66 20.18 4.09
N LEU A 155 -3.59 19.55 3.63
CA LEU A 155 -2.84 19.93 2.41
C LEU A 155 -3.21 19.06 1.21
N ALA A 156 -4.23 18.20 1.32
CA ALA A 156 -4.69 17.41 0.19
C ALA A 156 -5.43 18.30 -0.81
N ALA A 157 -5.29 17.98 -2.10
CA ALA A 157 -6.09 18.60 -3.14
C ALA A 157 -7.57 18.28 -2.92
N THR A 158 -8.42 19.28 -3.09
CA THR A 158 -9.88 19.12 -3.13
C THR A 158 -10.32 18.30 -4.35
N SER A 159 -11.54 17.82 -4.37
CA SER A 159 -12.09 17.14 -5.55
C SER A 159 -12.01 17.99 -6.82
N ASP A 160 -12.32 19.28 -6.72
CA ASP A 160 -12.30 20.19 -7.86
C ASP A 160 -10.88 20.43 -8.37
N GLU A 161 -9.91 20.57 -7.47
CA GLU A 161 -8.49 20.66 -7.83
C GLU A 161 -7.97 19.38 -8.47
N LEU A 162 -8.38 18.20 -7.94
CA LEU A 162 -8.00 16.93 -8.54
C LEU A 162 -8.53 16.79 -9.97
N GLU A 163 -9.77 17.22 -10.26
CA GLU A 163 -10.36 17.13 -11.58
C GLU A 163 -9.61 17.95 -12.64
N GLN A 164 -8.86 18.99 -12.23
CA GLN A 164 -7.98 19.75 -13.11
C GLN A 164 -6.66 19.01 -13.44
N LEU A 165 -6.34 17.97 -12.70
CA LEU A 165 -5.11 17.22 -12.93
C LEU A 165 -5.30 16.15 -14.02
N THR A 166 -4.25 15.91 -14.78
CA THR A 166 -4.25 14.88 -15.83
C THR A 166 -4.58 13.51 -15.24
N GLY A 167 -5.63 12.87 -15.77
CA GLY A 167 -6.09 11.55 -15.38
C GLY A 167 -7.07 11.52 -14.20
N PHE A 168 -7.54 12.69 -13.74
CA PHE A 168 -8.56 12.78 -12.68
C PHE A 168 -9.89 13.37 -13.18
N SER A 169 -10.07 13.53 -14.49
CA SER A 169 -11.35 13.93 -15.05
C SER A 169 -12.43 12.86 -14.80
N ARG A 170 -13.64 13.30 -14.47
CA ARG A 170 -14.80 12.39 -14.35
C ARG A 170 -15.35 11.97 -15.72
N ASP A 171 -15.09 12.76 -16.77
CA ASP A 171 -15.39 12.37 -18.14
C ASP A 171 -14.31 11.41 -18.67
N ILE A 172 -14.49 10.15 -18.36
CA ILE A 172 -13.54 9.10 -18.75
C ILE A 172 -13.52 8.87 -20.27
N GLU A 173 -14.64 9.06 -20.95
CA GLU A 173 -14.69 8.86 -22.41
C GLU A 173 -13.93 9.97 -23.16
N ALA A 174 -14.07 11.24 -22.75
CA ALA A 174 -13.22 12.30 -23.26
C ALA A 174 -11.74 12.09 -22.95
N SER A 175 -11.42 11.60 -21.75
CA SER A 175 -10.06 11.26 -21.34
C SER A 175 -9.47 10.14 -22.21
N ARG A 176 -10.21 9.08 -22.45
CA ARG A 176 -9.81 7.96 -23.31
C ARG A 176 -9.67 8.37 -24.78
N ALA A 177 -10.52 9.30 -25.26
CA ALA A 177 -10.38 9.85 -26.60
C ALA A 177 -9.04 10.61 -26.73
N LYS A 178 -8.68 11.45 -25.75
CA LYS A 178 -7.37 12.12 -25.68
C LYS A 178 -6.22 11.12 -25.60
N ALA A 179 -6.37 10.05 -24.81
CA ALA A 179 -5.36 8.99 -24.71
C ALA A 179 -5.08 8.35 -26.07
N ARG A 180 -6.14 7.98 -26.83
CA ARG A 180 -6.00 7.42 -28.17
C ARG A 180 -5.31 8.38 -29.15
N ALA A 181 -5.65 9.67 -29.08
CA ALA A 181 -4.99 10.69 -29.91
C ALA A 181 -3.49 10.78 -29.60
N LEU A 182 -3.10 10.80 -28.33
CA LEU A 182 -1.70 10.85 -27.90
C LEU A 182 -0.92 9.59 -28.34
N LEU A 183 -1.52 8.40 -28.27
CA LEU A 183 -0.89 7.18 -28.77
C LEU A 183 -0.69 7.22 -30.27
N LYS A 184 -1.67 7.73 -31.03
CA LYS A 184 -1.56 7.93 -32.47
C LYS A 184 -0.44 8.91 -32.82
N GLU A 185 -0.38 10.06 -32.18
CA GLU A 185 0.68 11.05 -32.34
C GLU A 185 2.08 10.50 -32.00
N ALA A 186 2.16 9.58 -31.05
CA ALA A 186 3.39 8.92 -30.65
C ALA A 186 3.77 7.73 -31.55
N GLY A 187 2.91 7.33 -32.50
CA GLY A 187 3.11 6.11 -33.31
C GLY A 187 3.04 4.83 -32.46
N ALA A 188 2.30 4.84 -31.36
CA ALA A 188 2.18 3.75 -30.40
C ALA A 188 0.75 3.18 -30.32
N GLU A 189 -0.02 3.26 -31.41
CA GLU A 189 -1.32 2.59 -31.52
C GLU A 189 -1.13 1.07 -31.43
N GLY A 190 -2.03 0.42 -30.71
CA GLY A 190 -1.93 -1.04 -30.49
C GLY A 190 -0.79 -1.44 -29.54
N LEU A 191 -0.30 -0.52 -28.71
CA LEU A 191 0.77 -0.76 -27.76
C LEU A 191 0.51 -2.00 -26.89
N GLU A 192 1.44 -2.95 -26.93
CA GLU A 192 1.52 -4.09 -26.03
C GLU A 192 2.77 -4.00 -25.15
N PHE A 193 2.65 -4.35 -23.88
CA PHE A 193 3.78 -4.37 -22.96
C PHE A 193 3.60 -5.38 -21.82
N SER A 194 4.71 -5.80 -21.25
CA SER A 194 4.69 -6.65 -20.07
C SER A 194 4.58 -5.81 -18.80
N PHE A 195 3.68 -6.22 -17.92
CA PHE A 195 3.49 -5.62 -16.62
C PHE A 195 3.95 -6.56 -15.51
N ASN A 196 4.95 -6.12 -14.72
CA ASN A 196 5.42 -6.87 -13.57
C ASN A 196 4.61 -6.48 -12.33
N ASN A 197 3.88 -7.44 -11.78
CA ASN A 197 3.13 -7.26 -10.54
C ASN A 197 3.65 -8.17 -9.44
N ARG A 198 3.49 -7.76 -8.19
CA ARG A 198 3.87 -8.57 -7.03
C ARG A 198 2.87 -9.71 -6.82
N GLY A 199 3.38 -10.93 -6.59
CA GLY A 199 2.55 -12.10 -6.30
C GLY A 199 1.93 -12.14 -4.90
N VAL A 200 1.60 -10.98 -4.32
CA VAL A 200 1.01 -10.84 -2.98
C VAL A 200 -0.49 -10.62 -3.13
N ASP A 201 -1.30 -11.36 -2.36
CA ASP A 201 -2.75 -11.39 -2.52
C ASP A 201 -3.41 -10.01 -2.39
N GLN A 202 -2.93 -9.17 -1.49
CA GLN A 202 -3.44 -7.82 -1.27
C GLN A 202 -2.29 -6.79 -1.23
N PRO A 203 -2.43 -5.65 -1.90
CA PRO A 203 -3.49 -5.26 -2.86
C PRO A 203 -3.19 -5.66 -4.32
N TYR A 204 -2.09 -6.35 -4.59
CA TYR A 204 -1.47 -6.40 -5.92
C TYR A 204 -2.11 -7.39 -6.89
N LYS A 205 -2.60 -8.55 -6.42
CA LYS A 205 -3.22 -9.54 -7.32
C LYS A 205 -4.64 -9.17 -7.76
N VAL A 206 -5.25 -8.21 -7.11
CA VAL A 206 -6.65 -7.80 -7.35
C VAL A 206 -6.77 -6.52 -8.21
N VAL A 207 -5.64 -5.95 -8.58
CA VAL A 207 -5.54 -4.69 -9.36
C VAL A 207 -5.06 -4.90 -10.79
#